data_38c6b3fab86902e885a2f11a2df8dda8
#
_entry.id   38c6b3fab86902e885a2f11a2df8dda8
#
_cell.length_a   1.000
_cell.length_b   1.000
_cell.length_c   1.000
_cell.angle_alpha   90.00
_cell.angle_beta   90.00
_cell.angle_gamma   90.00
#
_symmetry.space_group_name_H-M   'P 1'
#
loop_
_entity.id
_entity.type
_entity.pdbx_description
1 polymer ?
#
loop_
_entity_poly.entity_id
_entity_poly.type
_entity_poly.pdbx_seq_one_letter_code
_entity_poly.pdbx_strand_id
1 'polypeptide(L)'
;GEKGARYIISTLLAIACVGWFGIQSATCGSAFANMVANMMGSEASPAFVTISSIIWGIIMLLTACVGFKGLKWLNYIAVPLLVIVCLYGLIAGITTNDGGSAIANYAPATSSGLVFGISMVVASFALGGVISADYCRFAKSRGDVVKSSIVGVIPAGLFMLMTGALMSIVTGQYDISAILASLGVPFIGLVA
;
A
#
# COMPACT_ATOMS: atom_id res chain seq x y z
N GLY A 1 1.27 15.13 -28.99
CA GLY A 1 0.59 16.42 -29.09
C GLY A 1 -0.65 16.48 -28.18
N GLU A 2 -1.32 17.63 -28.11
CA GLU A 2 -2.45 17.86 -27.19
C GLU A 2 -3.56 16.82 -27.32
N LYS A 3 -3.93 16.42 -28.55
CA LYS A 3 -4.96 15.40 -28.79
C LYS A 3 -4.53 14.02 -28.26
N GLY A 4 -3.25 13.65 -28.42
CA GLY A 4 -2.72 12.40 -27.89
C GLY A 4 -2.73 12.38 -26.36
N ALA A 5 -2.28 13.46 -25.72
CA ALA A 5 -2.33 13.60 -24.27
C ALA A 5 -3.78 13.53 -23.75
N ARG A 6 -4.69 14.26 -24.38
CA ARG A 6 -6.09 14.37 -23.96
C ARG A 6 -6.88 13.05 -24.10
N TYR A 7 -6.70 12.33 -25.20
CA TYR A 7 -7.54 11.14 -25.45
C TYR A 7 -6.83 9.83 -25.10
N ILE A 8 -5.55 9.68 -25.45
CA ILE A 8 -4.83 8.41 -25.23
C ILE A 8 -4.32 8.32 -23.81
N ILE A 9 -3.52 9.29 -23.38
CA ILE A 9 -2.89 9.23 -22.04
C ILE A 9 -3.94 9.31 -20.93
N SER A 10 -4.93 10.22 -21.05
CA SER A 10 -5.98 10.33 -20.03
C SER A 10 -6.85 9.07 -19.93
N THR A 11 -7.13 8.40 -21.06
CA THR A 11 -7.87 7.14 -21.06
C THR A 11 -7.06 6.02 -20.40
N LEU A 12 -5.78 5.89 -20.75
CA LEU A 12 -4.90 4.89 -20.13
C LEU A 12 -4.76 5.11 -18.61
N LEU A 13 -4.61 6.38 -18.19
CA LEU A 13 -4.56 6.73 -16.77
C LEU A 13 -5.88 6.41 -16.06
N ALA A 14 -7.02 6.71 -16.68
CA ALA A 14 -8.31 6.39 -16.10
C ALA A 14 -8.48 4.89 -15.89
N ILE A 15 -8.14 4.06 -16.89
CA ILE A 15 -8.18 2.60 -16.79
C ILE A 15 -7.25 2.11 -15.67
N ALA A 16 -6.01 2.62 -15.60
CA ALA A 16 -5.06 2.27 -14.56
C ALA A 16 -5.55 2.67 -13.16
N CYS A 17 -6.13 3.87 -13.00
CA CYS A 17 -6.69 4.32 -11.73
C CYS A 17 -7.89 3.47 -11.29
N VAL A 18 -8.77 3.06 -12.22
CA VAL A 18 -9.88 2.15 -11.92
C VAL A 18 -9.36 0.79 -11.48
N GLY A 19 -8.34 0.26 -12.15
CA GLY A 19 -7.69 -1.00 -11.77
C GLY A 19 -7.10 -0.92 -10.35
N TRP A 20 -6.34 0.12 -10.04
CA TRP A 20 -5.80 0.36 -8.71
C TRP A 20 -6.88 0.55 -7.64
N PHE A 21 -7.95 1.28 -7.95
CA PHE A 21 -9.09 1.43 -7.06
C PHE A 21 -9.73 0.09 -6.72
N GLY A 22 -9.90 -0.79 -7.72
CA GLY A 22 -10.42 -2.14 -7.51
C GLY A 22 -9.53 -2.97 -6.59
N ILE A 23 -8.21 -2.97 -6.81
CA ILE A 23 -7.23 -3.66 -5.95
C ILE A 23 -7.30 -3.13 -4.51
N GLN A 24 -7.26 -1.82 -4.31
CA GLN A 24 -7.30 -1.20 -2.98
C GLN A 24 -8.60 -1.52 -2.24
N SER A 25 -9.74 -1.42 -2.93
CA SER A 25 -11.05 -1.73 -2.34
C SER A 25 -11.16 -3.20 -1.94
N ALA A 26 -10.65 -4.11 -2.77
CA ALA A 26 -10.63 -5.54 -2.47
C ALA A 26 -9.69 -5.84 -1.29
N THR A 27 -8.51 -5.26 -1.26
CA THR A 27 -7.54 -5.46 -0.16
C THR A 27 -8.10 -4.96 1.17
N CYS A 28 -8.63 -3.74 1.23
CA CYS A 28 -9.26 -3.21 2.44
C CYS A 28 -10.45 -4.05 2.89
N GLY A 29 -11.31 -4.46 1.95
CA GLY A 29 -12.49 -5.25 2.27
C GLY A 29 -12.14 -6.65 2.77
N SER A 30 -11.15 -7.31 2.19
CA SER A 30 -10.69 -8.61 2.65
C SER A 30 -10.01 -8.54 4.01
N ALA A 31 -9.17 -7.53 4.24
CA ALA A 31 -8.52 -7.29 5.52
C ALA A 31 -9.56 -7.09 6.64
N PHE A 32 -10.56 -6.24 6.42
CA PHE A 32 -11.65 -6.01 7.35
C PHE A 32 -12.48 -7.26 7.61
N ALA A 33 -12.88 -7.98 6.55
CA ALA A 33 -13.67 -9.19 6.68
C ALA A 33 -12.94 -10.29 7.46
N ASN A 34 -11.66 -10.51 7.16
CA ASN A 34 -10.82 -11.47 7.87
C ASN A 34 -10.63 -11.09 9.33
N MET A 35 -10.41 -9.81 9.63
CA MET A 35 -10.30 -9.33 11.00
C MET A 35 -11.57 -9.62 11.81
N VAL A 36 -12.74 -9.25 11.29
CA VAL A 36 -14.02 -9.49 11.95
C VAL A 36 -14.29 -10.98 12.12
N ALA A 37 -14.04 -11.79 11.11
CA ALA A 37 -14.19 -13.24 11.17
C ALA A 37 -13.29 -13.86 12.24
N ASN A 38 -12.03 -13.46 12.31
CA ASN A 38 -11.09 -13.91 13.34
C ASN A 38 -11.56 -13.54 14.76
N MET A 39 -12.11 -12.34 14.95
CA MET A 39 -12.70 -11.94 16.24
C MET A 39 -13.91 -12.79 16.63
N MET A 40 -14.63 -13.30 15.63
CA MET A 40 -15.78 -14.21 15.84
C MET A 40 -15.38 -15.69 15.93
N GLY A 41 -14.09 -16.02 15.80
CA GLY A 41 -13.58 -17.39 15.78
C GLY A 41 -14.00 -18.19 14.54
N SER A 42 -14.26 -17.52 13.41
CA SER A 42 -14.70 -18.13 12.15
C SER A 42 -13.83 -17.66 10.97
N GLU A 43 -14.00 -18.30 9.83
CA GLU A 43 -13.41 -17.84 8.58
C GLU A 43 -14.35 -16.86 7.86
N ALA A 44 -13.76 -15.88 7.16
CA ALA A 44 -14.56 -14.93 6.38
C ALA A 44 -15.20 -15.61 5.17
N SER A 45 -16.53 -15.58 5.08
CA SER A 45 -17.21 -16.11 3.90
C SER A 45 -16.93 -15.23 2.65
N PRO A 46 -16.89 -15.80 1.44
CA PRO A 46 -16.68 -15.04 0.21
C PRO A 46 -17.69 -13.89 0.02
N ALA A 47 -18.94 -14.11 0.44
CA ALA A 47 -19.98 -13.08 0.39
C ALA A 47 -19.65 -11.92 1.32
N PHE A 48 -19.17 -12.18 2.54
CA PHE A 48 -18.79 -11.15 3.50
C PHE A 48 -17.58 -10.33 3.00
N VAL A 49 -16.58 -11.00 2.42
CA VAL A 49 -15.44 -10.32 1.79
C VAL A 49 -15.91 -9.39 0.66
N THR A 50 -16.79 -9.86 -0.22
CA THR A 50 -17.32 -9.06 -1.33
C THR A 50 -18.10 -7.84 -0.84
N ILE A 51 -19.00 -8.02 0.13
CA ILE A 51 -19.80 -6.92 0.70
C ILE A 51 -18.88 -5.89 1.37
N SER A 52 -17.91 -6.35 2.15
CA SER A 52 -16.91 -5.49 2.81
C SER A 52 -16.10 -4.69 1.77
N SER A 53 -15.67 -5.33 0.68
CA SER A 53 -14.92 -4.65 -0.40
C SER A 53 -15.75 -3.56 -1.07
N ILE A 54 -17.04 -3.79 -1.29
CA ILE A 54 -17.95 -2.78 -1.86
C ILE A 54 -18.10 -1.62 -0.89
N ILE A 55 -18.32 -1.88 0.41
CA ILE A 55 -18.50 -0.84 1.42
C ILE A 55 -17.22 0.03 1.51
N TRP A 56 -16.04 -0.59 1.59
CA TRP A 56 -14.77 0.13 1.62
C TRP A 56 -14.51 0.91 0.34
N GLY A 57 -14.88 0.35 -0.83
CA GLY A 57 -14.82 1.08 -2.10
C GLY A 57 -15.69 2.33 -2.09
N ILE A 58 -16.91 2.26 -1.56
CA ILE A 58 -17.81 3.43 -1.42
C ILE A 58 -17.21 4.47 -0.48
N ILE A 59 -16.64 4.07 0.66
CA ILE A 59 -15.97 4.97 1.62
C ILE A 59 -14.81 5.71 0.95
N MET A 60 -13.95 4.98 0.22
CA MET A 60 -12.84 5.56 -0.54
C MET A 60 -13.32 6.54 -1.61
N LEU A 61 -14.37 6.18 -2.33
CA LEU A 61 -14.97 7.04 -3.36
C LEU A 61 -15.52 8.34 -2.75
N LEU A 62 -16.25 8.26 -1.65
CA LEU A 62 -16.77 9.43 -0.93
C LEU A 62 -15.62 10.33 -0.46
N THR A 63 -14.54 9.76 0.07
CA THR A 63 -13.35 10.52 0.47
C THR A 63 -12.72 11.25 -0.72
N ALA A 64 -12.64 10.59 -1.88
CA ALA A 64 -12.13 11.20 -3.11
C ALA A 64 -13.02 12.33 -3.63
N CYS A 65 -14.35 12.23 -3.47
CA CYS A 65 -15.31 13.27 -3.85
C CYS A 65 -15.11 14.59 -3.06
N VAL A 66 -14.60 14.53 -1.83
CA VAL A 66 -14.24 15.73 -1.05
C VAL A 66 -13.05 16.47 -1.66
N GLY A 67 -12.30 15.79 -2.53
CA GLY A 67 -11.15 16.34 -3.25
C GLY A 67 -9.89 16.45 -2.41
N PHE A 68 -8.94 17.25 -2.92
CA PHE A 68 -7.59 17.35 -2.34
C PHE A 68 -7.55 17.71 -0.85
N LYS A 69 -8.50 18.53 -0.39
CA LYS A 69 -8.59 18.92 1.02
C LYS A 69 -8.92 17.73 1.94
N GLY A 70 -9.83 16.87 1.50
CA GLY A 70 -10.19 15.63 2.22
C GLY A 70 -9.01 14.65 2.26
N LEU A 71 -8.35 14.43 1.12
CA LEU A 71 -7.16 13.57 1.03
C LEU A 71 -6.03 14.05 1.93
N LYS A 72 -5.81 15.36 2.00
CA LYS A 72 -4.80 15.95 2.89
C LYS A 72 -5.08 15.63 4.36
N TRP A 73 -6.32 15.79 4.82
CA TRP A 73 -6.70 15.47 6.19
C TRP A 73 -6.56 13.97 6.51
N LEU A 74 -7.03 13.14 5.59
CA LEU A 74 -6.88 11.68 5.72
C LEU A 74 -5.40 11.30 5.88
N ASN A 75 -4.51 11.85 5.05
CA ASN A 75 -3.08 11.54 5.09
C ASN A 75 -2.40 12.00 6.39
N TYR A 76 -2.84 13.07 7.02
CA TYR A 76 -2.28 13.50 8.31
C TYR A 76 -2.50 12.47 9.42
N ILE A 77 -3.56 11.67 9.33
CA ILE A 77 -3.87 10.63 10.30
C ILE A 77 -3.33 9.28 9.82
N ALA A 78 -3.62 8.92 8.57
CA ALA A 78 -3.30 7.60 8.03
C ALA A 78 -1.80 7.35 7.90
N VAL A 79 -1.02 8.33 7.43
CA VAL A 79 0.42 8.13 7.20
C VAL A 79 1.21 7.87 8.49
N PRO A 80 1.08 8.65 9.58
CA PRO A 80 1.74 8.33 10.84
C PRO A 80 1.31 6.98 11.40
N LEU A 81 0.02 6.66 11.31
CA LEU A 81 -0.53 5.42 11.81
C LEU A 81 0.02 4.22 11.03
N LEU A 82 0.08 4.32 9.70
CA LEU A 82 0.68 3.30 8.84
C LEU A 82 2.16 3.07 9.16
N VAL A 83 2.94 4.13 9.40
CA VAL A 83 4.35 4.01 9.79
C VAL A 83 4.48 3.26 11.13
N ILE A 84 3.64 3.59 12.12
CA ILE A 84 3.62 2.91 13.42
C ILE A 84 3.29 1.43 13.26
N VAL A 85 2.28 1.10 12.47
CA VAL A 85 1.86 -0.29 12.21
C VAL A 85 2.96 -1.07 11.49
N CYS A 86 3.59 -0.49 10.48
CA CYS A 86 4.70 -1.12 9.76
C CYS A 86 5.90 -1.37 10.67
N LEU A 87 6.28 -0.40 11.49
CA LEU A 87 7.37 -0.56 12.46
C LEU A 87 7.04 -1.62 13.51
N TYR A 88 5.83 -1.59 14.04
CA TYR A 88 5.37 -2.61 14.99
C TYR A 88 5.42 -4.01 14.38
N GLY A 89 4.85 -4.20 13.19
CA GLY A 89 4.86 -5.49 12.49
C GLY A 89 6.29 -5.99 12.21
N LEU A 90 7.18 -5.09 11.79
CA LEU A 90 8.59 -5.42 11.57
C LEU A 90 9.28 -5.86 12.87
N ILE A 91 9.14 -5.09 13.94
CA ILE A 91 9.74 -5.42 15.25
C ILE A 91 9.15 -6.73 15.79
N ALA A 92 7.83 -6.90 15.77
CA ALA A 92 7.19 -8.12 16.22
C ALA A 92 7.62 -9.33 15.38
N GLY A 93 7.69 -9.20 14.06
CA GLY A 93 8.18 -10.26 13.18
C GLY A 93 9.61 -10.68 13.49
N ILE A 94 10.52 -9.74 13.67
CA ILE A 94 11.93 -10.02 13.98
C ILE A 94 12.07 -10.69 15.35
N THR A 95 11.28 -10.27 16.34
CA THR A 95 11.45 -10.74 17.73
C THR A 95 10.72 -12.04 18.04
N THR A 96 9.55 -12.28 17.44
CA THR A 96 8.68 -13.42 17.78
C THR A 96 8.95 -14.68 16.97
N ASN A 97 9.41 -14.56 15.72
CA ASN A 97 9.58 -15.69 14.79
C ASN A 97 11.03 -16.03 14.48
N ASP A 98 11.97 -15.71 15.39
CA ASP A 98 13.40 -15.85 15.10
C ASP A 98 13.81 -15.17 13.77
N GLY A 99 13.09 -14.08 13.46
CA GLY A 99 13.17 -13.38 12.19
C GLY A 99 14.55 -12.81 11.89
N GLY A 100 15.35 -12.54 12.92
CA GLY A 100 16.74 -12.12 12.76
C GLY A 100 17.58 -13.16 12.04
N SER A 101 17.46 -14.44 12.42
CA SER A 101 18.12 -15.55 11.72
C SER A 101 17.49 -15.85 10.36
N ALA A 102 16.18 -15.70 10.21
CA ALA A 102 15.51 -15.85 8.92
C ALA A 102 16.02 -14.83 7.90
N ILE A 103 16.23 -13.59 8.30
CA ILE A 103 16.80 -12.54 7.45
C ILE A 103 18.27 -12.82 7.12
N ALA A 104 19.09 -13.18 8.14
CA ALA A 104 20.51 -13.43 7.97
C ALA A 104 20.82 -14.64 7.07
N ASN A 105 19.96 -15.66 7.11
CA ASN A 105 20.11 -16.90 6.34
C ASN A 105 19.19 -16.98 5.12
N TYR A 106 18.59 -15.87 4.73
CA TYR A 106 17.67 -15.86 3.60
C TYR A 106 18.35 -16.29 2.31
N ALA A 107 17.86 -17.37 1.74
CA ALA A 107 18.25 -17.84 0.41
C ALA A 107 17.01 -17.88 -0.49
N PRO A 108 16.97 -17.08 -1.58
CA PRO A 108 15.84 -17.08 -2.47
C PRO A 108 15.70 -18.43 -3.18
N ALA A 109 14.49 -18.96 -3.25
CA ALA A 109 14.19 -20.24 -3.94
C ALA A 109 14.49 -20.14 -5.45
N THR A 110 14.33 -18.96 -6.02
CA THR A 110 14.64 -18.65 -7.42
C THR A 110 15.33 -17.30 -7.52
N SER A 111 16.44 -17.24 -8.27
CA SER A 111 17.11 -15.98 -8.56
C SER A 111 16.40 -15.26 -9.72
N SER A 112 15.57 -14.31 -9.40
CA SER A 112 15.11 -13.33 -10.39
C SER A 112 16.26 -12.36 -10.65
N GLY A 113 16.72 -12.22 -11.89
CA GLY A 113 17.83 -11.34 -12.21
C GLY A 113 17.57 -9.88 -11.78
N LEU A 114 18.64 -9.13 -11.52
CA LEU A 114 18.59 -7.73 -11.09
C LEU A 114 17.69 -6.86 -12.00
N VAL A 115 17.73 -7.08 -13.31
CA VAL A 115 16.92 -6.35 -14.31
C VAL A 115 15.43 -6.56 -14.06
N PHE A 116 15.02 -7.78 -13.71
CA PHE A 116 13.63 -8.09 -13.37
C PHE A 116 13.21 -7.33 -12.09
N GLY A 117 14.03 -7.36 -11.05
CA GLY A 117 13.76 -6.61 -9.81
C GLY A 117 13.62 -5.10 -10.04
N ILE A 118 14.53 -4.51 -10.81
CA ILE A 118 14.46 -3.09 -11.19
C ILE A 118 13.16 -2.82 -11.95
N SER A 119 12.80 -3.67 -12.91
CA SER A 119 11.57 -3.50 -13.71
C SER A 119 10.31 -3.54 -12.83
N MET A 120 10.26 -4.40 -11.83
CA MET A 120 9.13 -4.49 -10.88
C MET A 120 9.01 -3.21 -10.03
N VAL A 121 10.13 -2.69 -9.52
CA VAL A 121 10.13 -1.44 -8.75
C VAL A 121 9.71 -0.26 -9.63
N VAL A 122 10.24 -0.15 -10.85
CA VAL A 122 9.84 0.90 -11.80
C VAL A 122 8.35 0.80 -12.14
N ALA A 123 7.84 -0.41 -12.38
CA ALA A 123 6.42 -0.64 -12.71
C ALA A 123 5.50 -0.21 -11.55
N SER A 124 5.88 -0.48 -10.30
CA SER A 124 5.07 -0.09 -9.13
C SER A 124 4.96 1.44 -8.96
N PHE A 125 5.99 2.19 -9.36
CA PHE A 125 6.03 3.66 -9.30
C PHE A 125 5.59 4.37 -10.59
N ALA A 126 5.49 3.68 -11.71
CA ALA A 126 5.27 4.28 -13.02
C ALA A 126 4.00 5.14 -13.07
N LEU A 127 2.88 4.65 -12.53
CA LEU A 127 1.63 5.40 -12.47
C LEU A 127 1.78 6.67 -11.65
N GLY A 128 2.36 6.57 -10.44
CA GLY A 128 2.64 7.72 -9.57
C GLY A 128 3.53 8.77 -10.24
N GLY A 129 4.53 8.34 -11.02
CA GLY A 129 5.38 9.21 -11.81
C GLY A 129 4.60 10.00 -12.86
N VAL A 130 3.70 9.34 -13.59
CA VAL A 130 2.90 9.99 -14.65
C VAL A 130 1.90 10.98 -14.07
N ILE A 131 1.21 10.65 -12.97
CA ILE A 131 0.22 11.54 -12.33
C ILE A 131 0.85 12.56 -11.37
N SER A 132 2.17 12.54 -11.18
CA SER A 132 2.87 13.46 -10.27
C SER A 132 2.59 14.93 -10.59
N ALA A 133 2.45 15.28 -11.87
CA ALA A 133 2.12 16.63 -12.30
C ALA A 133 0.78 17.13 -11.73
N ASP A 134 -0.22 16.24 -11.57
CA ASP A 134 -1.53 16.58 -11.02
C ASP A 134 -1.45 16.92 -9.53
N TYR A 135 -0.57 16.28 -8.79
CA TYR A 135 -0.30 16.63 -7.38
C TYR A 135 0.58 17.86 -7.25
N CYS A 136 1.62 17.97 -8.08
CA CYS A 136 2.59 19.08 -8.04
C CYS A 136 1.96 20.43 -8.34
N ARG A 137 0.83 20.50 -9.06
CA ARG A 137 0.11 21.75 -9.34
C ARG A 137 -0.39 22.47 -8.07
N PHE A 138 -0.51 21.77 -6.94
CA PHE A 138 -0.90 22.36 -5.65
C PHE A 138 0.29 22.87 -4.83
N ALA A 139 1.52 22.68 -5.28
CA ALA A 139 2.72 23.16 -4.61
C ALA A 139 2.91 24.66 -4.82
N LYS A 140 3.45 25.35 -3.80
CA LYS A 140 3.68 26.79 -3.84
C LYS A 140 4.84 27.21 -4.76
N SER A 141 5.85 26.34 -4.88
CA SER A 141 7.04 26.58 -5.69
C SER A 141 7.63 25.28 -6.24
N ARG A 142 8.48 25.41 -7.28
CA ARG A 142 9.25 24.27 -7.81
C ARG A 142 10.21 23.70 -6.76
N GLY A 143 10.78 24.56 -5.93
CA GLY A 143 11.65 24.12 -4.82
C GLY A 143 10.93 23.26 -3.80
N ASP A 144 9.65 23.54 -3.52
CA ASP A 144 8.85 22.74 -2.61
C ASP A 144 8.54 21.35 -3.21
N VAL A 145 8.31 21.25 -4.52
CA VAL A 145 8.15 19.96 -5.21
C VAL A 145 9.41 19.11 -5.06
N VAL A 146 10.58 19.68 -5.37
CA VAL A 146 11.85 18.97 -5.26
C VAL A 146 12.12 18.53 -3.82
N LYS A 147 11.94 19.41 -2.84
CA LYS A 147 12.14 19.10 -1.42
C LYS A 147 11.18 18.00 -0.96
N SER A 148 9.90 18.11 -1.27
CA SER A 148 8.92 17.07 -0.88
C SER A 148 9.17 15.73 -1.54
N SER A 149 9.68 15.70 -2.77
CA SER A 149 10.06 14.45 -3.44
C SER A 149 11.28 13.81 -2.79
N ILE A 150 12.33 14.58 -2.52
CA ILE A 150 13.58 14.05 -1.92
C ILE A 150 13.37 13.65 -0.46
N VAL A 151 12.68 14.46 0.33
CA VAL A 151 12.54 14.24 1.78
C VAL A 151 11.30 13.41 2.13
N GLY A 152 10.26 13.45 1.32
CA GLY A 152 9.01 12.73 1.54
C GLY A 152 8.91 11.44 0.74
N VAL A 153 8.86 11.53 -0.59
CA VAL A 153 8.53 10.38 -1.45
C VAL A 153 9.63 9.32 -1.43
N ILE A 154 10.90 9.70 -1.58
CA ILE A 154 12.01 8.74 -1.66
C ILE A 154 12.19 7.97 -0.35
N PRO A 155 12.34 8.62 0.83
CA PRO A 155 12.49 7.89 2.08
C PRO A 155 11.27 7.05 2.45
N ALA A 156 10.06 7.56 2.23
CA ALA A 156 8.84 6.80 2.50
C ALA A 156 8.73 5.57 1.59
N GLY A 157 9.01 5.72 0.29
CA GLY A 157 9.02 4.61 -0.65
C GLY A 157 10.05 3.55 -0.30
N LEU A 158 11.28 3.95 0.03
CA LEU A 158 12.33 3.02 0.48
C LEU A 158 11.93 2.32 1.78
N PHE A 159 11.39 3.04 2.76
CA PHE A 159 10.92 2.48 4.01
C PHE A 159 9.84 1.41 3.78
N MET A 160 8.84 1.70 2.96
CA MET A 160 7.76 0.76 2.65
C MET A 160 8.28 -0.49 1.93
N LEU A 161 9.14 -0.33 0.92
CA LEU A 161 9.73 -1.45 0.19
C LEU A 161 10.59 -2.33 1.08
N MET A 162 11.46 -1.73 1.89
CA MET A 162 12.32 -2.47 2.81
C MET A 162 11.51 -3.20 3.89
N THR A 163 10.54 -2.52 4.49
CA THR A 163 9.67 -3.11 5.52
C THR A 163 8.88 -4.28 4.95
N GLY A 164 8.25 -4.10 3.78
CA GLY A 164 7.51 -5.16 3.11
C GLY A 164 8.38 -6.37 2.77
N ALA A 165 9.59 -6.15 2.24
CA ALA A 165 10.53 -7.22 1.94
C ALA A 165 10.97 -7.99 3.20
N LEU A 166 11.34 -7.29 4.26
CA LEU A 166 11.76 -7.91 5.53
C LEU A 166 10.61 -8.70 6.17
N MET A 167 9.40 -8.13 6.22
CA MET A 167 8.24 -8.82 6.75
C MET A 167 7.90 -10.06 5.93
N SER A 168 7.99 -10.00 4.61
CA SER A 168 7.76 -11.16 3.73
C SER A 168 8.79 -12.27 3.96
N ILE A 169 10.07 -11.95 4.19
CA ILE A 169 11.10 -12.93 4.52
C ILE A 169 10.79 -13.63 5.84
N VAL A 170 10.38 -12.87 6.85
CA VAL A 170 10.13 -13.41 8.20
C VAL A 170 8.87 -14.25 8.29
N THR A 171 7.81 -13.85 7.60
CA THR A 171 6.48 -14.47 7.73
C THR A 171 6.11 -15.40 6.57
N GLY A 172 6.83 -15.33 5.46
CA GLY A 172 6.47 -16.04 4.22
C GLY A 172 5.21 -15.48 3.54
N GLN A 173 4.66 -14.36 4.04
CA GLN A 173 3.46 -13.72 3.54
C GLN A 173 3.80 -12.40 2.85
N TYR A 174 3.01 -12.02 1.85
CA TYR A 174 3.17 -10.74 1.15
C TYR A 174 2.03 -9.74 1.43
N ASP A 175 0.95 -10.20 2.06
CA ASP A 175 -0.18 -9.36 2.47
C ASP A 175 0.04 -8.88 3.90
N ILE A 176 0.11 -7.55 4.09
CA ILE A 176 0.34 -6.93 5.40
C ILE A 176 -0.75 -7.32 6.41
N SER A 177 -2.00 -7.48 5.97
CA SER A 177 -3.10 -7.88 6.84
C SER A 177 -2.94 -9.31 7.35
N ALA A 178 -2.51 -10.23 6.49
CA ALA A 178 -2.21 -11.61 6.87
C ALA A 178 -0.99 -11.68 7.79
N ILE A 179 0.03 -10.86 7.54
CA ILE A 179 1.21 -10.73 8.39
C ILE A 179 0.82 -10.29 9.79
N LEU A 180 0.06 -9.22 9.92
CA LEU A 180 -0.38 -8.68 11.22
C LEU A 180 -1.31 -9.64 11.97
N ALA A 181 -2.17 -10.35 11.24
CA ALA A 181 -3.01 -11.39 11.83
C ALA A 181 -2.18 -12.56 12.38
N SER A 182 -1.13 -13.00 11.66
CA SER A 182 -0.23 -14.08 12.10
C SER A 182 0.59 -13.70 13.33
N LEU A 183 0.84 -12.41 13.54
CA LEU A 183 1.55 -11.88 14.71
C LEU A 183 0.63 -11.69 15.94
N GLY A 184 -0.62 -12.12 15.87
CA GLY A 184 -1.55 -12.10 17.00
C GLY A 184 -2.11 -10.70 17.32
N VAL A 185 -2.11 -9.79 16.38
CA VAL A 185 -2.58 -8.40 16.57
C VAL A 185 -3.72 -8.08 15.60
N PRO A 186 -4.89 -8.70 15.80
CA PRO A 186 -6.00 -8.57 14.85
C PRO A 186 -6.52 -7.14 14.71
N PHE A 187 -6.39 -6.31 15.76
CA PHE A 187 -6.88 -4.93 15.73
C PHE A 187 -6.04 -3.99 14.86
N ILE A 188 -4.78 -4.31 14.64
CA ILE A 188 -3.87 -3.47 13.84
C ILE A 188 -4.09 -3.70 12.35
N GLY A 189 -4.58 -4.87 11.94
CA GLY A 189 -4.98 -5.14 10.56
C GLY A 189 -6.11 -4.25 10.03
N LEU A 190 -6.84 -3.55 10.92
CA LEU A 190 -7.85 -2.56 10.52
C LEU A 190 -7.21 -1.26 10.00
N VAL A 191 -5.99 -1.01 10.37
CA VAL A 191 -5.28 0.25 10.12
C VAL A 191 -4.32 0.11 8.94
N ALA A 192 -3.93 -1.11 8.61
CA ALA A 192 -3.09 -1.43 7.46
C ALA A 192 -3.88 -1.48 6.17
#